data_95ff3edc00c18223c5e6fb04eeaa7c07
#
_entry.id   95ff3edc00c18223c5e6fb04eeaa7c07
#
_cell.length_a   1.000
_cell.length_b   1.000
_cell.length_c   1.000
_cell.angle_alpha   90.00
_cell.angle_beta   90.00
_cell.angle_gamma   90.00
#
_symmetry.space_group_name_H-M   'P 1'
#
loop_
_entity.id
_entity.type
_entity.pdbx_description
1 polymer ?
#
loop_
_entity_poly.entity_id
_entity_poly.type
_entity_poly.pdbx_seq_one_letter_code
_entity_poly.pdbx_strand_id
1 'polypeptide(L)'
;MLEQVTERMIVRANADCCREVALDVERYPDWATDIKEVEVLALDAEGRAERVRFRAAAFGRSTTYTLLYDHSAAPGTISWKLEEGDLTRVLDGWYTFEPLDDGDTEVTYHLVAELALPLPGFVKRRTEGRIMHTALRELKVRAEASSALGG
;
A
#
# COMPACT_ATOMS: atom_id res chain seq x y z
N MET A 1 17.70 5.58 9.29
CA MET A 1 16.90 6.80 9.55
C MET A 1 15.47 6.55 9.10
N LEU A 2 14.51 6.86 9.98
CA LEU A 2 13.09 6.75 9.64
C LEU A 2 12.65 7.90 8.74
N GLU A 3 11.93 7.57 7.68
CA GLU A 3 11.28 8.56 6.84
C GLU A 3 9.77 8.41 6.97
N GLN A 4 9.10 9.55 7.08
CA GLN A 4 7.63 9.59 7.11
C GLN A 4 7.17 10.48 5.98
N VAL A 5 6.23 9.99 5.19
CA VAL A 5 5.63 10.78 4.11
C VAL A 5 4.13 10.55 4.12
N THR A 6 3.40 11.63 3.88
CA THR A 6 1.95 11.59 3.72
C THR A 6 1.62 12.23 2.38
N GLU A 7 0.86 11.52 1.56
CA GLU A 7 0.38 12.04 0.29
C GLU A 7 -1.13 11.88 0.18
N ARG A 8 -1.76 12.82 -0.51
CA ARG A 8 -3.19 12.78 -0.80
C ARG A 8 -3.41 12.84 -2.29
N MET A 9 -4.45 12.16 -2.74
CA MET A 9 -4.76 12.12 -4.17
C MET A 9 -6.27 11.99 -4.34
N ILE A 10 -6.82 12.73 -5.29
CA ILE A 10 -8.23 12.58 -5.66
C ILE A 10 -8.32 11.48 -6.69
N VAL A 11 -9.14 10.48 -6.39
CA VAL A 11 -9.38 9.32 -7.25
C VAL A 11 -10.80 9.41 -7.79
N ARG A 12 -10.95 9.27 -9.09
CA ARG A 12 -12.26 9.31 -9.77
C ARG A 12 -12.95 7.95 -9.70
N ALA A 13 -13.23 7.54 -8.47
CA ALA A 13 -13.93 6.31 -8.15
C ALA A 13 -14.52 6.48 -6.76
N ASN A 14 -15.59 5.75 -6.46
CA ASN A 14 -16.19 5.84 -5.13
C ASN A 14 -15.30 5.19 -4.06
N ALA A 15 -15.57 5.49 -2.80
CA ALA A 15 -14.74 5.03 -1.69
C ALA A 15 -14.71 3.50 -1.58
N ASP A 16 -15.82 2.84 -1.87
CA ASP A 16 -15.89 1.37 -1.84
C ASP A 16 -14.98 0.76 -2.89
N CYS A 17 -14.95 1.31 -4.09
CA CYS A 17 -14.06 0.85 -5.15
C CYS A 17 -12.60 1.03 -4.77
N CYS A 18 -12.22 2.19 -4.25
CA CYS A 18 -10.85 2.45 -3.81
C CYS A 18 -10.44 1.48 -2.70
N ARG A 19 -11.31 1.24 -1.75
CA ARG A 19 -11.06 0.34 -0.62
C ARG A 19 -10.90 -1.10 -1.10
N GLU A 20 -11.76 -1.55 -2.00
CA GLU A 20 -11.68 -2.91 -2.53
C GLU A 20 -10.35 -3.17 -3.24
N VAL A 21 -9.87 -2.21 -4.01
CA VAL A 21 -8.56 -2.32 -4.67
C VAL A 21 -7.45 -2.44 -3.64
N ALA A 22 -7.50 -1.64 -2.58
CA ALA A 22 -6.49 -1.69 -1.52
C ALA A 22 -6.56 -2.96 -0.67
N LEU A 23 -7.75 -3.53 -0.47
CA LEU A 23 -7.95 -4.75 0.31
C LEU A 23 -7.60 -6.02 -0.45
N ASP A 24 -7.72 -6.00 -1.78
CA ASP A 24 -7.47 -7.18 -2.62
C ASP A 24 -5.97 -7.34 -2.88
N VAL A 25 -5.26 -7.69 -1.81
CA VAL A 25 -3.79 -7.78 -1.83
C VAL A 25 -3.28 -8.84 -2.80
N GLU A 26 -4.05 -9.90 -3.03
CA GLU A 26 -3.62 -10.97 -3.93
C GLU A 26 -3.53 -10.52 -5.39
N ARG A 27 -4.21 -9.42 -5.73
CA ARG A 27 -4.17 -8.82 -7.06
C ARG A 27 -3.11 -7.73 -7.23
N TYR A 28 -2.37 -7.40 -6.19
CA TYR A 28 -1.34 -6.35 -6.27
C TYR A 28 -0.34 -6.59 -7.40
N PRO A 29 0.10 -7.81 -7.71
CA PRO A 29 1.00 -8.01 -8.84
C PRO A 29 0.44 -7.57 -10.19
N ASP A 30 -0.90 -7.48 -10.33
CA ASP A 30 -1.54 -7.07 -11.58
C ASP A 30 -1.39 -5.57 -11.85
N TRP A 31 -1.21 -4.75 -10.80
CA TRP A 31 -1.18 -3.30 -10.97
C TRP A 31 -0.06 -2.59 -10.20
N ALA A 32 0.47 -3.18 -9.13
CA ALA A 32 1.59 -2.62 -8.39
C ALA A 32 2.89 -3.17 -8.97
N THR A 33 3.54 -2.36 -9.79
CA THR A 33 4.67 -2.78 -10.64
C THR A 33 5.78 -3.48 -9.87
N ASP A 34 6.09 -3.01 -8.67
CA ASP A 34 7.19 -3.55 -7.88
C ASP A 34 6.83 -4.81 -7.09
N ILE A 35 5.54 -5.10 -6.93
CA ILE A 35 5.08 -6.29 -6.21
C ILE A 35 5.01 -7.48 -7.17
N LYS A 36 5.78 -8.52 -6.90
CA LYS A 36 5.90 -9.69 -7.78
C LYS A 36 5.09 -10.89 -7.31
N GLU A 37 5.02 -11.10 -5.99
CA GLU A 37 4.24 -12.19 -5.43
C GLU A 37 3.60 -11.75 -4.13
N VAL A 38 2.42 -12.28 -3.85
CA VAL A 38 1.69 -12.05 -2.62
C VAL A 38 1.18 -13.38 -2.09
N GLU A 39 1.37 -13.62 -0.80
CA GLU A 39 0.82 -14.81 -0.13
C GLU A 39 0.10 -14.35 1.12
N VAL A 40 -1.20 -14.64 1.21
CA VAL A 40 -1.99 -14.36 2.39
C VAL A 40 -1.77 -15.50 3.38
N LEU A 41 -1.13 -15.20 4.51
CA LEU A 41 -0.76 -16.18 5.52
C LEU A 41 -1.86 -16.40 6.56
N ALA A 42 -2.69 -15.38 6.80
CA ALA A 42 -3.80 -15.48 7.76
C ALA A 42 -4.91 -14.49 7.38
N LEU A 43 -6.13 -14.89 7.67
CA LEU A 43 -7.32 -14.05 7.51
C LEU A 43 -7.86 -13.67 8.89
N ASP A 44 -8.52 -12.52 8.98
CA ASP A 44 -9.23 -12.15 10.20
C ASP A 44 -10.59 -12.87 10.28
N ALA A 45 -11.35 -12.61 11.35
CA ALA A 45 -12.64 -13.25 11.57
C ALA A 45 -13.68 -12.96 10.47
N GLU A 46 -13.46 -11.90 9.69
CA GLU A 46 -14.37 -11.48 8.63
C GLU A 46 -13.85 -11.83 7.23
N GLY A 47 -12.78 -12.61 7.16
CA GLY A 47 -12.21 -13.08 5.89
C GLY A 47 -11.29 -12.08 5.20
N ARG A 48 -10.89 -11.01 5.87
CA ARG A 48 -9.97 -10.03 5.31
C ARG A 48 -8.52 -10.46 5.57
N ALA A 49 -7.62 -10.13 4.65
CA ALA A 49 -6.20 -10.43 4.80
C ALA A 49 -5.65 -9.74 6.05
N GLU A 50 -5.05 -10.51 6.96
CA GLU A 50 -4.49 -10.01 8.21
C GLU A 50 -2.98 -10.10 8.21
N ARG A 51 -2.42 -11.24 7.87
CA ARG A 51 -0.97 -11.44 7.74
C ARG A 51 -0.66 -11.76 6.30
N VAL A 52 0.18 -10.95 5.66
CA VAL A 52 0.44 -11.06 4.22
C VAL A 52 1.95 -10.96 3.98
N ARG A 53 2.47 -11.92 3.24
CA ARG A 53 3.86 -11.89 2.79
C ARG A 53 3.92 -11.39 1.36
N PHE A 54 4.80 -10.41 1.14
CA PHE A 54 5.03 -9.82 -0.17
C PHE A 54 6.46 -10.12 -0.63
N ARG A 55 6.61 -10.37 -1.92
CA ARG A 55 7.90 -10.32 -2.58
C ARG A 55 7.89 -9.17 -3.57
N ALA A 56 8.82 -8.26 -3.41
CA ALA A 56 8.94 -7.07 -4.24
C ALA A 56 10.31 -7.02 -4.89
N ALA A 57 10.40 -6.33 -6.03
CA ALA A 57 11.67 -6.05 -6.69
C ALA A 57 11.98 -4.56 -6.51
N ALA A 58 13.16 -4.25 -5.99
CA ALA A 58 13.62 -2.88 -5.79
C ALA A 58 15.12 -2.82 -6.04
N PHE A 59 15.55 -1.87 -6.88
CA PHE A 59 16.98 -1.61 -7.15
C PHE A 59 17.76 -2.85 -7.61
N GLY A 60 17.14 -3.65 -8.49
CA GLY A 60 17.77 -4.87 -8.99
C GLY A 60 17.84 -5.99 -7.97
N ARG A 61 17.16 -5.86 -6.84
CA ARG A 61 17.13 -6.86 -5.76
C ARG A 61 15.71 -7.32 -5.51
N SER A 62 15.59 -8.57 -5.06
CA SER A 62 14.32 -9.10 -4.57
C SER A 62 14.32 -8.94 -3.05
N THR A 63 13.21 -8.48 -2.50
CA THR A 63 13.02 -8.34 -1.06
C THR A 63 11.72 -9.01 -0.66
N THR A 64 11.72 -9.64 0.51
CA THR A 64 10.53 -10.29 1.07
C THR A 64 10.21 -9.64 2.41
N TYR A 65 8.96 -9.31 2.63
CA TYR A 65 8.50 -8.76 3.90
C TYR A 65 7.08 -9.20 4.19
N THR A 66 6.75 -9.27 5.48
CA THR A 66 5.43 -9.65 5.96
C THR A 66 4.80 -8.48 6.70
N LEU A 67 3.59 -8.14 6.34
CA LEU A 67 2.80 -7.08 6.98
C LEU A 67 1.66 -7.67 7.77
N LEU A 68 1.36 -7.03 8.90
CA LEU A 68 0.15 -7.28 9.69
C LEU A 68 -0.82 -6.14 9.45
N TYR A 69 -1.99 -6.47 8.93
CA TYR A 69 -3.05 -5.50 8.66
C TYR A 69 -3.98 -5.40 9.85
N ASP A 70 -4.42 -4.18 10.12
CA ASP A 70 -5.40 -3.86 11.14
C ASP A 70 -6.60 -3.23 10.46
N HIS A 71 -7.75 -3.92 10.52
CA HIS A 71 -9.00 -3.48 9.91
C HIS A 71 -9.98 -2.94 10.94
N SER A 72 -9.54 -2.68 12.17
CA SER A 72 -10.42 -2.25 13.26
C SER A 72 -11.06 -0.88 13.00
N ALA A 73 -10.45 -0.05 12.16
CA ALA A 73 -10.99 1.27 11.77
C ALA A 73 -11.73 1.23 10.42
N ALA A 74 -12.07 0.04 9.93
CA ALA A 74 -12.85 -0.09 8.69
C ALA A 74 -14.23 0.53 8.87
N PRO A 75 -14.82 1.06 7.79
CA PRO A 75 -14.32 1.05 6.43
C PRO A 75 -13.41 2.22 6.05
N GLY A 76 -13.26 3.23 6.88
CA GLY A 76 -12.56 4.47 6.53
C GLY A 76 -11.05 4.34 6.45
N THR A 77 -10.46 3.44 7.22
CA THR A 77 -9.01 3.33 7.36
C THR A 77 -8.56 1.88 7.30
N ILE A 78 -7.46 1.64 6.59
CA ILE A 78 -6.72 0.37 6.59
C ILE A 78 -5.32 0.70 7.06
N SER A 79 -4.84 0.03 8.10
CA SER A 79 -3.47 0.23 8.58
C SER A 79 -2.69 -1.08 8.61
N TRP A 80 -1.36 -0.97 8.65
CA TRP A 80 -0.49 -2.14 8.69
C TRP A 80 0.81 -1.81 9.41
N LYS A 81 1.47 -2.87 9.88
CA LYS A 81 2.80 -2.81 10.47
C LYS A 81 3.67 -3.92 9.89
N LEU A 82 4.94 -3.65 9.79
CA LEU A 82 5.91 -4.67 9.40
C LEU A 82 6.08 -5.67 10.55
N GLU A 83 5.92 -6.97 10.23
CA GLU A 83 6.22 -8.05 11.16
C GLU A 83 7.66 -8.51 10.99
N GLU A 84 8.08 -8.74 9.74
CA GLU A 84 9.45 -9.11 9.42
C GLU A 84 9.81 -8.73 7.99
N GLY A 85 11.08 -8.52 7.72
CA GLY A 85 11.56 -8.22 6.38
C GLY A 85 13.07 -8.41 6.29
N ASP A 86 13.56 -8.74 5.10
CA ASP A 86 14.98 -8.96 4.87
C ASP A 86 15.77 -7.66 4.62
N LEU A 87 15.18 -6.71 3.87
CA LEU A 87 15.80 -5.42 3.56
C LEU A 87 15.04 -4.24 4.15
N THR A 88 13.99 -4.47 4.92
CA THR A 88 13.13 -3.45 5.47
C THR A 88 13.08 -3.59 6.98
N ARG A 89 13.37 -2.52 7.70
CA ARG A 89 13.30 -2.49 9.16
C ARG A 89 11.97 -1.96 9.66
N VAL A 90 11.39 -1.01 8.94
CA VAL A 90 10.09 -0.41 9.24
C VAL A 90 9.35 -0.23 7.92
N LEU A 91 8.07 -0.59 7.89
CA LEU A 91 7.21 -0.35 6.74
C LEU A 91 5.76 -0.30 7.24
N ASP A 92 5.50 0.68 8.09
CA ASP A 92 4.20 0.86 8.74
C ASP A 92 3.44 1.97 8.02
N GLY A 93 2.12 1.85 7.97
CA GLY A 93 1.37 2.89 7.31
C GLY A 93 -0.13 2.73 7.40
N TRP A 94 -0.84 3.59 6.69
CA TRP A 94 -2.29 3.52 6.59
C TRP A 94 -2.78 4.23 5.34
N TYR A 95 -3.97 3.78 4.88
CA TYR A 95 -4.79 4.48 3.90
C TYR A 95 -6.05 4.99 4.56
N THR A 96 -6.51 6.18 4.18
CA THR A 96 -7.88 6.61 4.46
C THR A 96 -8.59 6.90 3.16
N PHE A 97 -9.91 6.65 3.15
CA PHE A 97 -10.76 6.80 1.97
C PHE A 97 -11.91 7.71 2.34
N GLU A 98 -11.86 8.97 1.91
CA GLU A 98 -12.88 9.96 2.24
C GLU A 98 -13.75 10.25 1.02
N PRO A 99 -15.07 9.89 1.06
CA PRO A 99 -15.96 10.21 -0.05
C PRO A 99 -16.14 11.72 -0.21
N LEU A 100 -16.13 12.15 -1.45
CA LEU A 100 -16.38 13.55 -1.80
C LEU A 100 -17.79 13.70 -2.36
N ASP A 101 -18.30 14.94 -2.39
CA ASP A 101 -19.68 15.22 -2.80
C ASP A 101 -20.02 14.82 -4.23
N ASP A 102 -19.02 14.78 -5.12
CA ASP A 102 -19.18 14.42 -6.52
C ASP A 102 -19.08 12.91 -6.80
N GLY A 103 -18.95 12.09 -5.76
CA GLY A 103 -18.80 10.65 -5.91
C GLY A 103 -17.35 10.18 -6.06
N ASP A 104 -16.41 11.11 -6.10
CA ASP A 104 -14.98 10.79 -6.08
C ASP A 104 -14.51 10.54 -4.65
N THR A 105 -13.25 10.19 -4.49
CA THR A 105 -12.68 9.86 -3.19
C THR A 105 -11.34 10.58 -3.01
N GLU A 106 -11.14 11.17 -1.85
CA GLU A 106 -9.81 11.59 -1.44
C GLU A 106 -9.14 10.44 -0.72
N VAL A 107 -8.06 9.92 -1.32
CA VAL A 107 -7.26 8.86 -0.71
C VAL A 107 -6.03 9.50 -0.09
N THR A 108 -5.83 9.26 1.19
CA THR A 108 -4.63 9.67 1.91
C THR A 108 -3.81 8.42 2.22
N TYR A 109 -2.52 8.48 1.92
CA TYR A 109 -1.57 7.41 2.17
C TYR A 109 -0.48 7.95 3.07
N HIS A 110 -0.26 7.30 4.19
CA HIS A 110 0.83 7.63 5.11
C HIS A 110 1.74 6.43 5.23
N LEU A 111 3.04 6.65 5.11
CA LEU A 111 4.03 5.59 5.23
C LEU A 111 5.19 6.03 6.11
N VAL A 112 5.58 5.14 7.02
CA VAL A 112 6.81 5.24 7.79
C VAL A 112 7.68 4.08 7.32
N ALA A 113 8.85 4.40 6.76
CA ALA A 113 9.71 3.38 6.17
C ALA A 113 11.16 3.58 6.61
N GLU A 114 11.85 2.46 6.78
CA GLU A 114 13.31 2.43 6.97
C GLU A 114 13.84 1.20 6.23
N LEU A 115 14.72 1.45 5.26
CA LEU A 115 15.38 0.40 4.50
C LEU A 115 16.73 0.07 5.12
N ALA A 116 17.05 -1.22 5.19
CA ALA A 116 18.33 -1.71 5.69
C ALA A 116 19.32 -1.89 4.53
N LEU A 117 19.43 -0.88 3.67
CA LEU A 117 20.34 -0.89 2.52
C LEU A 117 21.59 -0.08 2.84
N PRO A 118 22.78 -0.51 2.37
CA PRO A 118 24.02 0.25 2.59
C PRO A 118 24.13 1.41 1.60
N LEU A 119 23.16 2.35 1.67
CA LEU A 119 23.10 3.52 0.81
C LEU A 119 23.28 4.79 1.63
N PRO A 120 23.85 5.88 1.03
CA PRO A 120 23.87 7.18 1.68
C PRO A 120 22.45 7.65 2.06
N GLY A 121 22.32 8.40 3.15
CA GLY A 121 21.03 8.82 3.67
C GLY A 121 20.15 9.56 2.65
N PHE A 122 20.75 10.44 1.84
CA PHE A 122 20.00 11.19 0.84
C PHE A 122 19.45 10.29 -0.27
N VAL A 123 20.16 9.22 -0.62
CA VAL A 123 19.70 8.23 -1.59
C VAL A 123 18.55 7.41 -1.01
N LYS A 124 18.65 7.00 0.25
CA LYS A 124 17.57 6.27 0.95
C LYS A 124 16.29 7.10 0.97
N ARG A 125 16.37 8.38 1.35
CA ARG A 125 15.17 9.25 1.41
C ARG A 125 14.49 9.39 0.07
N ARG A 126 15.26 9.58 -0.99
CA ARG A 126 14.72 9.66 -2.36
C ARG A 126 14.01 8.38 -2.75
N THR A 127 14.61 7.25 -2.42
CA THR A 127 14.08 5.92 -2.69
C THR A 127 12.76 5.67 -1.98
N GLU A 128 12.72 5.97 -0.68
CA GLU A 128 11.54 5.76 0.15
C GLU A 128 10.37 6.62 -0.31
N GLY A 129 10.63 7.89 -0.64
CA GLY A 129 9.61 8.77 -1.20
C GLY A 129 9.09 8.30 -2.55
N ARG A 130 9.95 7.77 -3.40
CA ARG A 130 9.57 7.24 -4.71
C ARG A 130 8.66 6.03 -4.58
N ILE A 131 8.98 5.11 -3.67
CA ILE A 131 8.17 3.91 -3.42
C ILE A 131 6.74 4.32 -3.05
N MET A 132 6.60 5.28 -2.14
CA MET A 132 5.30 5.74 -1.70
C MET A 132 4.50 6.41 -2.80
N HIS A 133 5.13 7.33 -3.53
CA HIS A 133 4.47 8.05 -4.62
C HIS A 133 3.96 7.08 -5.69
N THR A 134 4.79 6.10 -6.05
CA THR A 134 4.43 5.07 -7.03
C THR A 134 3.24 4.26 -6.56
N ALA A 135 3.23 3.84 -5.30
CA ALA A 135 2.13 3.03 -4.74
C ALA A 135 0.80 3.77 -4.83
N LEU A 136 0.76 5.03 -4.41
CA LEU A 136 -0.47 5.82 -4.44
C LEU A 136 -0.96 6.07 -5.87
N ARG A 137 -0.04 6.40 -6.77
CA ARG A 137 -0.36 6.63 -8.16
C ARG A 137 -0.92 5.39 -8.84
N GLU A 138 -0.32 4.23 -8.59
CA GLU A 138 -0.79 2.98 -9.19
C GLU A 138 -2.14 2.57 -8.62
N LEU A 139 -2.39 2.81 -7.34
CA LEU A 139 -3.71 2.60 -6.74
C LEU A 139 -4.76 3.45 -7.45
N LYS A 140 -4.47 4.72 -7.69
CA LYS A 140 -5.38 5.63 -8.39
C LYS A 140 -5.73 5.11 -9.78
N VAL A 141 -4.73 4.72 -10.56
CA VAL A 141 -4.93 4.20 -11.92
C VAL A 141 -5.81 2.95 -11.89
N ARG A 142 -5.53 2.03 -10.97
CA ARG A 142 -6.29 0.78 -10.88
C ARG A 142 -7.73 1.03 -10.44
N ALA A 143 -7.95 1.88 -9.44
CA ALA A 143 -9.30 2.16 -8.95
C ALA A 143 -10.15 2.86 -10.03
N GLU A 144 -9.57 3.80 -10.75
CA GLU A 144 -10.28 4.50 -11.83
C GLU A 144 -10.63 3.56 -12.98
N ALA A 145 -9.73 2.64 -13.34
CA ALA A 145 -10.00 1.63 -14.36
C ALA A 145 -11.10 0.66 -13.92
N SER A 146 -11.09 0.23 -12.67
CA SER A 146 -12.11 -0.66 -12.12
C SER A 146 -13.48 0.02 -12.09
N SER A 147 -13.53 1.30 -11.72
CA SER A 147 -14.76 2.08 -11.72
C SER A 147 -15.35 2.23 -13.12
N ALA A 148 -14.50 2.46 -14.11
CA ALA A 148 -14.95 2.61 -15.51
C ALA A 148 -15.51 1.30 -16.08
N LEU A 149 -15.02 0.13 -15.61
CA LEU A 149 -15.47 -1.18 -16.11
C LEU A 149 -16.68 -1.72 -15.38
N GLY A 150 -16.79 -1.43 -14.08
CA GLY A 150 -17.81 -2.06 -13.24
C GLY A 150 -18.90 -1.12 -12.75
N GLY A 151 -18.76 0.11 -13.04
CA GLY A 151 -19.73 1.10 -12.55
C GLY A 151 -19.47 1.50 -11.12
#